data_53321a0cc6da2caabd946d262cf43120
#
_entry.id   53321a0cc6da2caabd946d262cf43120
#
_cell.length_a   1.000
_cell.length_b   1.000
_cell.length_c   1.000
_cell.angle_alpha   90.00
_cell.angle_beta   90.00
_cell.angle_gamma   90.00
#
_symmetry.space_group_name_H-M   'P 1'
#
loop_
_entity.id
_entity.type
_entity.pdbx_description
1 polymer ?
#
loop_
_entity_poly.entity_id
_entity_poly.type
_entity_poly.pdbx_seq_one_letter_code
_entity_poly.pdbx_strand_id
1 'polypeptide(L)'
;SGTWSKTVMTGPICVIPARMASRRFPGKPLVPLLGLPLVLHVYERCRLYDGFSEVVIATCDEEIRAFGDSRGFPVIMTSDRHTRALDRVAEAAEKYGDVAKDDIVVCVQGDEPLLGPDMIEAVVKPFDDDPAVGSTMLAVPITDEETFLNPDMVKLVHDLKGDVLFTSRAPIPYAKEFSPDIGAKRVGGIFGFRWHMLKWFTGL
;
A
#
# COMPACT_ATOMS: atom_id res chain seq x y z
N SER A 1 9.65 -10.91 -22.92
CA SER A 1 8.83 -9.70 -23.12
C SER A 1 7.35 -10.15 -23.06
N GLY A 2 6.85 -10.27 -21.82
CA GLY A 2 5.43 -10.51 -21.63
C GLY A 2 4.67 -9.23 -21.97
N THR A 3 4.03 -9.19 -23.12
CA THR A 3 2.99 -8.22 -23.44
C THR A 3 1.76 -8.61 -22.62
N TRP A 4 1.46 -7.86 -21.58
CA TRP A 4 0.17 -7.95 -20.91
C TRP A 4 -0.91 -7.65 -21.95
N SER A 5 -1.78 -8.61 -22.25
CA SER A 5 -3.01 -8.31 -22.99
C SER A 5 -3.82 -7.41 -22.06
N LYS A 6 -4.29 -6.25 -22.55
CA LYS A 6 -5.13 -5.34 -21.78
C LYS A 6 -6.29 -6.10 -21.15
N THR A 7 -6.23 -6.30 -19.84
CA THR A 7 -7.24 -7.04 -19.09
C THR A 7 -8.26 -6.04 -18.58
N VAL A 8 -9.54 -6.30 -18.82
CA VAL A 8 -10.62 -5.51 -18.20
C VAL A 8 -10.62 -5.83 -16.72
N MET A 9 -10.51 -4.81 -15.88
CA MET A 9 -10.53 -4.99 -14.44
C MET A 9 -11.92 -5.45 -13.98
N THR A 10 -11.96 -6.56 -13.25
CA THR A 10 -13.21 -7.10 -12.66
C THR A 10 -13.31 -6.82 -11.16
N GLY A 11 -12.32 -6.12 -10.59
CA GLY A 11 -12.21 -5.76 -9.18
C GLY A 11 -10.96 -4.90 -8.95
N PRO A 12 -10.68 -4.51 -7.70
CA PRO A 12 -9.49 -3.74 -7.34
C PRO A 12 -8.18 -4.41 -7.80
N ILE A 13 -7.22 -3.62 -8.25
CA ILE A 13 -5.84 -4.08 -8.45
C ILE A 13 -4.97 -3.74 -7.24
N CYS A 14 -4.19 -4.71 -6.76
CA CYS A 14 -3.20 -4.51 -5.73
C CYS A 14 -1.81 -4.27 -6.37
N VAL A 15 -1.18 -3.16 -6.01
CA VAL A 15 0.17 -2.83 -6.46
C VAL A 15 1.10 -2.71 -5.25
N ILE A 16 2.18 -3.50 -5.26
CA ILE A 16 3.20 -3.52 -4.22
C ILE A 16 4.44 -2.79 -4.75
N PRO A 17 4.68 -1.52 -4.39
CA PRO A 17 5.88 -0.81 -4.79
C PRO A 17 7.09 -1.36 -4.04
N ALA A 18 8.14 -1.72 -4.78
CA ALA A 18 9.40 -2.23 -4.24
C ALA A 18 10.59 -1.61 -4.97
N ARG A 19 11.66 -1.29 -4.23
CA ARG A 19 12.93 -0.84 -4.80
C ARG A 19 14.12 -1.26 -3.94
N MET A 20 15.24 -1.56 -4.59
CA MET A 20 16.49 -1.92 -3.92
C MET A 20 17.14 -0.72 -3.22
N ALA A 21 16.99 0.49 -3.79
CA ALA A 21 17.55 1.73 -3.27
C ALA A 21 16.77 2.28 -2.06
N SER A 22 16.88 1.63 -0.91
CA SER A 22 16.37 2.13 0.37
C SER A 22 17.50 2.80 1.15
N ARG A 23 17.29 4.05 1.60
CA ARG A 23 18.33 4.79 2.37
C ARG A 23 18.67 4.13 3.71
N ARG A 24 17.68 3.58 4.41
CA ARG A 24 17.85 2.95 5.74
C ARG A 24 18.30 1.51 5.67
N PHE A 25 17.88 0.78 4.65
CA PHE A 25 18.19 -0.63 4.48
C PHE A 25 18.21 -1.01 2.98
N PRO A 26 19.37 -0.84 2.28
CA PRO A 26 19.52 -1.22 0.90
C PRO A 26 19.23 -2.70 0.67
N GLY A 27 18.56 -3.05 -0.43
CA GLY A 27 18.21 -4.42 -0.75
C GLY A 27 17.05 -5.02 0.06
N LYS A 28 16.39 -4.24 0.92
CA LYS A 28 15.31 -4.68 1.81
C LYS A 28 14.28 -5.62 1.16
N PRO A 29 13.77 -5.37 -0.07
CA PRO A 29 12.75 -6.24 -0.66
C PRO A 29 13.18 -7.70 -0.84
N LEU A 30 14.46 -7.93 -1.13
CA LEU A 30 15.01 -9.27 -1.36
C LEU A 30 15.69 -9.88 -0.13
N VAL A 31 15.70 -9.19 1.00
CA VAL A 31 16.24 -9.74 2.25
C VAL A 31 15.39 -10.91 2.72
N PRO A 32 15.99 -12.08 3.01
CA PRO A 32 15.24 -13.22 3.46
C PRO A 32 14.71 -13.01 4.90
N LEU A 33 13.42 -13.22 5.06
CA LEU A 33 12.72 -13.33 6.33
C LEU A 33 12.17 -14.75 6.41
N LEU A 34 12.58 -15.54 7.41
CA LEU A 34 12.19 -16.95 7.52
C LEU A 34 12.41 -17.77 6.23
N GLY A 35 13.48 -17.48 5.50
CA GLY A 35 13.87 -18.21 4.29
C GLY A 35 13.21 -17.70 2.99
N LEU A 36 12.32 -16.71 3.04
CA LEU A 36 11.69 -16.10 1.87
C LEU A 36 11.97 -14.59 1.81
N PRO A 37 12.21 -13.99 0.65
CA PRO A 37 12.35 -12.54 0.50
C PRO A 37 11.15 -11.77 1.06
N LEU A 38 11.42 -10.63 1.68
CA LEU A 38 10.40 -9.79 2.31
C LEU A 38 9.24 -9.45 1.37
N VAL A 39 9.55 -9.07 0.12
CA VAL A 39 8.53 -8.71 -0.88
C VAL A 39 7.61 -9.90 -1.22
N LEU A 40 8.12 -11.14 -1.16
CA LEU A 40 7.31 -12.33 -1.40
C LEU A 40 6.32 -12.59 -0.25
N HIS A 41 6.74 -12.33 1.01
CA HIS A 41 5.78 -12.40 2.12
C HIS A 41 4.61 -11.45 1.91
N VAL A 42 4.89 -10.19 1.51
CA VAL A 42 3.84 -9.20 1.25
C VAL A 42 2.94 -9.65 0.09
N TYR A 43 3.55 -10.10 -1.02
CA TYR A 43 2.82 -10.57 -2.19
C TYR A 43 1.87 -11.72 -1.86
N GLU A 44 2.37 -12.79 -1.21
CA GLU A 44 1.55 -13.96 -0.86
C GLU A 44 0.42 -13.60 0.12
N ARG A 45 0.66 -12.66 1.04
CA ARG A 45 -0.38 -12.19 1.96
C ARG A 45 -1.45 -11.36 1.26
N CYS A 46 -1.09 -10.54 0.28
CA CYS A 46 -2.07 -9.84 -0.55
C CYS A 46 -2.97 -10.82 -1.32
N ARG A 47 -2.41 -11.93 -1.80
CA ARG A 47 -3.16 -12.97 -2.51
C ARG A 47 -4.15 -13.76 -1.64
N LEU A 48 -4.07 -13.66 -0.33
CA LEU A 48 -5.07 -14.24 0.57
C LEU A 48 -6.40 -13.47 0.58
N TYR A 49 -6.42 -12.26 0.02
CA TYR A 49 -7.65 -11.50 -0.18
C TYR A 49 -8.22 -11.77 -1.57
N ASP A 50 -9.34 -12.48 -1.63
CA ASP A 50 -9.95 -12.95 -2.88
C ASP A 50 -10.61 -11.83 -3.72
N GLY A 51 -10.73 -10.61 -3.16
CA GLY A 51 -11.39 -9.47 -3.84
C GLY A 51 -10.52 -8.77 -4.88
N PHE A 52 -9.21 -9.05 -4.96
CA PHE A 52 -8.34 -8.44 -5.98
C PHE A 52 -8.50 -9.12 -7.35
N SER A 53 -8.61 -8.31 -8.41
CA SER A 53 -8.50 -8.81 -9.78
C SER A 53 -7.08 -9.30 -10.10
N GLU A 54 -6.06 -8.63 -9.53
CA GLU A 54 -4.66 -9.01 -9.65
C GLU A 54 -3.83 -8.40 -8.52
N VAL A 55 -2.71 -9.04 -8.20
CA VAL A 55 -1.67 -8.53 -7.31
C VAL A 55 -0.37 -8.45 -8.09
N VAL A 56 0.23 -7.26 -8.19
CA VAL A 56 1.45 -7.03 -8.95
C VAL A 56 2.53 -6.33 -8.11
N ILE A 57 3.79 -6.63 -8.38
CA ILE A 57 4.93 -5.90 -7.81
C ILE A 57 5.35 -4.84 -8.83
N ALA A 58 5.50 -3.60 -8.37
CA ALA A 58 5.97 -2.48 -9.18
C ALA A 58 7.40 -2.10 -8.78
N THR A 59 8.35 -2.14 -9.73
CA THR A 59 9.76 -1.88 -9.45
C THR A 59 10.48 -1.23 -10.63
N CYS A 60 11.61 -0.59 -10.37
CA CYS A 60 12.58 -0.19 -11.40
C CYS A 60 13.83 -1.09 -11.41
N ASP A 61 13.91 -2.08 -10.53
CA ASP A 61 15.12 -2.88 -10.31
C ASP A 61 15.00 -4.24 -11.00
N GLU A 62 15.96 -4.54 -11.90
CA GLU A 62 16.02 -5.80 -12.66
C GLU A 62 16.16 -7.03 -11.74
N GLU A 63 16.80 -6.88 -10.57
CA GLU A 63 16.94 -7.97 -9.61
C GLU A 63 15.59 -8.41 -9.05
N ILE A 64 14.68 -7.46 -8.75
CA ILE A 64 13.32 -7.76 -8.30
C ILE A 64 12.51 -8.38 -9.45
N ARG A 65 12.68 -7.87 -10.68
CA ARG A 65 12.04 -8.43 -11.87
C ARG A 65 12.48 -9.88 -12.11
N ALA A 66 13.79 -10.12 -12.16
CA ALA A 66 14.34 -11.46 -12.38
C ALA A 66 13.89 -12.44 -11.29
N PHE A 67 13.80 -11.97 -10.04
CA PHE A 67 13.26 -12.78 -8.96
C PHE A 67 11.78 -13.12 -9.18
N GLY A 68 10.96 -12.15 -9.58
CA GLY A 68 9.55 -12.36 -9.91
C GLY A 68 9.37 -13.36 -11.05
N ASP A 69 10.08 -13.17 -12.16
CA ASP A 69 10.07 -14.06 -13.31
C ASP A 69 10.44 -15.50 -12.91
N SER A 70 11.44 -15.66 -12.02
CA SER A 70 11.90 -16.99 -11.54
C SER A 70 10.86 -17.72 -10.68
N ARG A 71 9.93 -16.99 -10.08
CA ARG A 71 8.92 -17.52 -9.17
C ARG A 71 7.50 -17.44 -9.72
N GLY A 72 7.32 -16.86 -10.91
CA GLY A 72 6.03 -16.82 -11.62
C GLY A 72 5.02 -15.81 -11.06
N PHE A 73 5.49 -14.73 -10.39
CA PHE A 73 4.58 -13.66 -9.98
C PHE A 73 4.74 -12.39 -10.81
N PRO A 74 3.63 -11.64 -11.01
CA PRO A 74 3.60 -10.49 -11.90
C PRO A 74 4.47 -9.34 -11.42
N VAL A 75 5.38 -8.87 -12.27
CA VAL A 75 6.21 -7.67 -12.01
C VAL A 75 6.02 -6.66 -13.13
N ILE A 76 5.70 -5.42 -12.79
CA ILE A 76 5.60 -4.30 -13.72
C ILE A 76 6.80 -3.39 -13.54
N MET A 77 7.57 -3.22 -14.60
CA MET A 77 8.71 -2.30 -14.60
C MET A 77 8.24 -0.86 -14.73
N THR A 78 8.73 -0.01 -13.84
CA THR A 78 8.40 1.41 -13.74
C THR A 78 9.66 2.26 -13.81
N SER A 79 9.49 3.58 -13.99
CA SER A 79 10.60 4.53 -14.01
C SER A 79 11.41 4.52 -12.71
N ASP A 80 12.70 4.69 -12.81
CA ASP A 80 13.63 4.92 -11.69
C ASP A 80 13.53 6.35 -11.10
N ARG A 81 12.88 7.27 -11.81
CA ARG A 81 12.70 8.68 -11.40
C ARG A 81 11.71 8.86 -10.25
N HIS A 82 10.87 7.86 -9.97
CA HIS A 82 9.89 7.96 -8.90
C HIS A 82 10.56 8.00 -7.53
N THR A 83 10.31 9.09 -6.80
CA THR A 83 10.77 9.28 -5.42
C THR A 83 9.72 8.84 -4.40
N ARG A 84 8.42 8.93 -4.75
CA ARG A 84 7.31 8.51 -3.92
C ARG A 84 6.79 7.14 -4.36
N ALA A 85 6.35 6.33 -3.39
CA ALA A 85 5.78 5.01 -3.68
C ALA A 85 4.52 5.09 -4.56
N LEU A 86 3.64 6.08 -4.31
CA LEU A 86 2.39 6.24 -5.04
C LEU A 86 2.59 6.63 -6.51
N ASP A 87 3.65 7.35 -6.86
CA ASP A 87 3.97 7.65 -8.28
C ASP A 87 4.28 6.35 -9.03
N ARG A 88 5.01 5.43 -8.39
CA ARG A 88 5.31 4.10 -8.93
C ARG A 88 4.04 3.24 -9.07
N VAL A 89 3.17 3.29 -8.06
CA VAL A 89 1.88 2.59 -8.08
C VAL A 89 1.01 3.07 -9.24
N ALA A 90 0.93 4.39 -9.46
CA ALA A 90 0.15 4.98 -10.54
C ALA A 90 0.69 4.56 -11.91
N GLU A 91 2.01 4.65 -12.16
CA GLU A 91 2.60 4.18 -13.41
C GLU A 91 2.35 2.69 -13.65
N ALA A 92 2.45 1.87 -12.60
CA ALA A 92 2.20 0.43 -12.72
C ALA A 92 0.75 0.14 -13.07
N ALA A 93 -0.22 0.81 -12.43
CA ALA A 93 -1.63 0.66 -12.75
C ALA A 93 -1.94 1.07 -14.19
N GLU A 94 -1.37 2.18 -14.67
CA GLU A 94 -1.52 2.63 -16.07
C GLU A 94 -0.94 1.62 -17.07
N LYS A 95 0.19 0.99 -16.75
CA LYS A 95 0.82 -0.05 -17.59
C LYS A 95 0.10 -1.39 -17.54
N TYR A 96 -0.61 -1.68 -16.45
CA TYR A 96 -1.34 -2.94 -16.29
C TYR A 96 -2.47 -3.08 -17.31
N GLY A 97 -3.25 -2.01 -17.55
CA GLY A 97 -4.34 -2.06 -18.51
C GLY A 97 -5.20 -0.80 -18.58
N ASP A 98 -6.37 -0.95 -19.18
CA ASP A 98 -7.35 0.13 -19.27
C ASP A 98 -8.08 0.29 -17.91
N VAL A 99 -7.49 1.10 -17.03
CA VAL A 99 -8.06 1.42 -15.71
C VAL A 99 -9.10 2.51 -15.88
N ALA A 100 -10.36 2.19 -15.58
CA ALA A 100 -11.46 3.15 -15.66
C ALA A 100 -11.38 4.18 -14.51
N LYS A 101 -12.06 5.30 -14.68
CA LYS A 101 -12.03 6.45 -13.77
C LYS A 101 -12.24 6.06 -12.29
N ASP A 102 -13.19 5.17 -12.05
CA ASP A 102 -13.64 4.79 -10.71
C ASP A 102 -13.12 3.42 -10.25
N ASP A 103 -12.27 2.77 -11.06
CA ASP A 103 -11.58 1.55 -10.65
C ASP A 103 -10.69 1.80 -9.43
N ILE A 104 -10.58 0.78 -8.58
CA ILE A 104 -9.86 0.90 -7.32
C ILE A 104 -8.44 0.36 -7.49
N VAL A 105 -7.46 1.17 -7.11
CA VAL A 105 -6.05 0.80 -7.02
C VAL A 105 -5.65 0.79 -5.54
N VAL A 106 -5.19 -0.36 -5.06
CA VAL A 106 -4.71 -0.53 -3.69
C VAL A 106 -3.19 -0.59 -3.69
N CYS A 107 -2.57 0.31 -2.95
CA CYS A 107 -1.14 0.30 -2.67
C CYS A 107 -0.89 -0.44 -1.36
N VAL A 108 -0.13 -1.52 -1.39
CA VAL A 108 0.39 -2.20 -0.20
C VAL A 108 1.89 -2.00 -0.14
N GLN A 109 2.39 -1.37 0.94
CA GLN A 109 3.83 -1.13 1.09
C GLN A 109 4.59 -2.46 1.15
N GLY A 110 5.71 -2.55 0.39
CA GLY A 110 6.50 -3.78 0.27
C GLY A 110 7.25 -4.20 1.55
N ASP A 111 6.97 -3.55 2.68
CA ASP A 111 7.53 -3.84 4.00
C ASP A 111 6.48 -4.13 5.08
N GLU A 112 5.28 -4.56 4.67
CA GLU A 112 4.18 -4.96 5.55
C GLU A 112 3.99 -6.50 5.57
N PRO A 113 4.96 -7.29 6.06
CA PRO A 113 4.90 -8.76 5.97
C PRO A 113 3.85 -9.40 6.90
N LEU A 114 3.22 -8.62 7.79
CA LEU A 114 2.23 -9.11 8.75
C LEU A 114 0.80 -8.70 8.40
N LEU A 115 0.58 -8.10 7.22
CA LEU A 115 -0.77 -7.73 6.79
C LEU A 115 -1.69 -8.97 6.69
N GLY A 116 -2.98 -8.77 6.96
CA GLY A 116 -4.01 -9.79 6.81
C GLY A 116 -5.10 -9.37 5.81
N PRO A 117 -5.91 -10.31 5.30
CA PRO A 117 -7.04 -10.01 4.41
C PRO A 117 -8.05 -9.02 5.01
N ASP A 118 -8.28 -9.08 6.30
CA ASP A 118 -9.13 -8.16 7.06
C ASP A 118 -8.65 -6.71 7.01
N MET A 119 -7.34 -6.50 7.01
CA MET A 119 -6.73 -5.17 6.86
C MET A 119 -6.93 -4.62 5.44
N ILE A 120 -6.86 -5.48 4.43
CA ILE A 120 -7.12 -5.11 3.03
C ILE A 120 -8.61 -4.79 2.87
N GLU A 121 -9.49 -5.63 3.38
CA GLU A 121 -10.94 -5.42 3.34
C GLU A 121 -11.34 -4.10 3.99
N ALA A 122 -10.74 -3.75 5.13
CA ALA A 122 -10.99 -2.48 5.82
C ALA A 122 -10.64 -1.25 4.94
N VAL A 123 -9.71 -1.39 4.00
CA VAL A 123 -9.33 -0.33 3.05
C VAL A 123 -10.23 -0.33 1.80
N VAL A 124 -10.67 -1.50 1.33
CA VAL A 124 -11.47 -1.64 0.09
C VAL A 124 -12.95 -1.38 0.34
N LYS A 125 -13.51 -1.93 1.41
CA LYS A 125 -14.94 -1.87 1.71
C LYS A 125 -15.57 -0.45 1.67
N PRO A 126 -14.93 0.63 2.15
CA PRO A 126 -15.53 1.97 2.08
C PRO A 126 -15.87 2.44 0.67
N PHE A 127 -15.20 1.94 -0.37
CA PHE A 127 -15.53 2.29 -1.76
C PHE A 127 -16.83 1.67 -2.25
N ASP A 128 -17.22 0.52 -1.67
CA ASP A 128 -18.50 -0.13 -1.97
C ASP A 128 -19.64 0.54 -1.20
N ASP A 129 -19.35 0.98 0.03
CA ASP A 129 -20.34 1.57 0.92
C ASP A 129 -20.69 3.02 0.52
N ASP A 130 -19.73 3.80 -0.03
CA ASP A 130 -19.94 5.19 -0.43
C ASP A 130 -19.21 5.54 -1.74
N PRO A 131 -19.93 5.81 -2.83
CA PRO A 131 -19.35 6.25 -4.11
C PRO A 131 -18.55 7.57 -4.04
N ALA A 132 -18.77 8.40 -3.01
CA ALA A 132 -18.04 9.65 -2.81
C ALA A 132 -16.63 9.45 -2.23
N VAL A 133 -16.35 8.28 -1.66
CA VAL A 133 -15.01 7.96 -1.15
C VAL A 133 -14.03 7.89 -2.32
N GLY A 134 -13.06 8.80 -2.33
CA GLY A 134 -12.02 8.88 -3.35
C GLY A 134 -10.72 8.20 -2.96
N SER A 135 -10.43 8.13 -1.66
CA SER A 135 -9.23 7.47 -1.12
C SER A 135 -9.46 6.97 0.30
N THR A 136 -8.74 5.92 0.67
CA THR A 136 -8.76 5.32 1.99
C THR A 136 -7.33 5.05 2.49
N MET A 137 -7.16 4.92 3.80
CA MET A 137 -5.91 4.44 4.39
C MET A 137 -6.20 3.56 5.59
N LEU A 138 -5.37 2.55 5.79
CA LEU A 138 -5.45 1.70 6.97
C LEU A 138 -5.07 2.49 8.22
N ALA A 139 -5.96 2.52 9.20
CA ALA A 139 -5.75 3.07 10.53
C ALA A 139 -5.61 1.93 11.53
N VAL A 140 -4.44 1.82 12.17
CA VAL A 140 -4.14 0.75 13.14
C VAL A 140 -4.15 1.34 14.54
N PRO A 141 -4.87 0.77 15.52
CA PRO A 141 -4.82 1.22 16.90
C PRO A 141 -3.40 1.18 17.48
N ILE A 142 -3.08 2.16 18.30
CA ILE A 142 -1.84 2.20 19.08
C ILE A 142 -2.18 1.75 20.51
N THR A 143 -1.52 0.71 20.97
CA THR A 143 -1.78 0.09 22.28
C THR A 143 -0.66 0.27 23.29
N ASP A 144 0.46 0.88 22.89
CA ASP A 144 1.63 1.10 23.73
C ASP A 144 2.23 2.51 23.54
N GLU A 145 2.84 3.01 24.59
CA GLU A 145 3.42 4.36 24.63
C GLU A 145 4.64 4.49 23.71
N GLU A 146 5.44 3.44 23.56
CA GLU A 146 6.62 3.46 22.71
C GLU A 146 6.23 3.75 21.25
N THR A 147 5.23 3.04 20.73
CA THR A 147 4.66 3.29 19.39
C THR A 147 4.05 4.69 19.27
N PHE A 148 3.35 5.16 20.32
CA PHE A 148 2.73 6.48 20.33
C PHE A 148 3.77 7.61 20.24
N LEU A 149 4.86 7.50 20.95
CA LEU A 149 5.94 8.50 20.97
C LEU A 149 6.91 8.37 19.79
N ASN A 150 6.93 7.23 19.09
CA ASN A 150 7.88 6.95 18.01
C ASN A 150 7.66 7.90 16.81
N PRO A 151 8.63 8.77 16.46
CA PRO A 151 8.51 9.71 15.35
C PRO A 151 8.56 9.05 13.97
N ASP A 152 8.96 7.79 13.87
CA ASP A 152 8.93 7.03 12.61
C ASP A 152 7.53 6.50 12.28
N MET A 153 6.65 6.44 13.28
CA MET A 153 5.23 6.08 13.11
C MET A 153 4.41 7.33 12.86
N VAL A 154 3.68 7.36 11.75
CA VAL A 154 2.75 8.46 11.45
C VAL A 154 1.43 8.19 12.16
N LYS A 155 1.05 9.09 13.08
CA LYS A 155 -0.25 9.07 13.76
C LYS A 155 -1.30 9.77 12.92
N LEU A 156 -2.57 9.42 13.13
CA LEU A 156 -3.70 10.08 12.49
C LEU A 156 -4.83 10.34 13.50
N VAL A 157 -5.61 11.38 13.23
CA VAL A 157 -6.90 11.62 13.86
C VAL A 157 -7.98 11.71 12.78
N HIS A 158 -9.16 11.20 13.08
CA HIS A 158 -10.30 11.17 12.20
C HIS A 158 -11.56 11.63 12.93
N ASP A 159 -12.60 11.99 12.18
CA ASP A 159 -13.90 12.30 12.74
C ASP A 159 -14.71 11.02 13.06
N LEU A 160 -15.96 11.19 13.51
CA LEU A 160 -16.85 10.08 13.85
C LEU A 160 -17.31 9.25 12.65
N LYS A 161 -17.14 9.76 11.43
CA LYS A 161 -17.44 9.05 10.19
C LYS A 161 -16.25 8.22 9.68
N GLY A 162 -15.06 8.48 10.25
CA GLY A 162 -13.81 7.87 9.82
C GLY A 162 -13.01 8.74 8.85
N ASP A 163 -13.48 9.94 8.52
CA ASP A 163 -12.75 10.86 7.63
C ASP A 163 -11.50 11.38 8.33
N VAL A 164 -10.35 11.23 7.67
CA VAL A 164 -9.06 11.66 8.22
C VAL A 164 -8.98 13.18 8.26
N LEU A 165 -8.81 13.73 9.46
CA LEU A 165 -8.70 15.17 9.68
C LEU A 165 -7.25 15.65 9.62
N PHE A 166 -6.32 14.85 10.17
CA PHE A 166 -4.91 15.25 10.24
C PHE A 166 -4.00 14.05 10.49
N THR A 167 -2.78 14.10 9.94
CA THR A 167 -1.72 13.12 10.19
C THR A 167 -0.47 13.83 10.69
N SER A 168 0.27 13.20 11.62
CA SER A 168 1.50 13.77 12.19
C SER A 168 2.48 12.69 12.63
N ARG A 169 3.77 13.03 12.61
CA ARG A 169 4.79 12.23 13.29
C ARG A 169 4.84 12.53 14.80
N ALA A 170 4.36 13.71 15.21
CA ALA A 170 4.16 14.01 16.63
C ALA A 170 3.07 13.13 17.25
N PRO A 171 3.10 12.89 18.57
CA PRO A 171 2.02 12.19 19.26
C PRO A 171 0.70 12.97 19.15
N ILE A 172 -0.29 12.40 18.50
CA ILE A 172 -1.65 12.93 18.40
C ILE A 172 -2.67 11.79 18.60
N PRO A 173 -3.88 12.07 19.20
CA PRO A 173 -4.24 13.33 19.85
C PRO A 173 -3.34 13.64 21.07
N TYR A 174 -3.28 14.90 21.49
CA TYR A 174 -2.51 15.26 22.68
C TYR A 174 -3.07 14.55 23.92
N ALA A 175 -2.19 13.94 24.69
CA ALA A 175 -2.49 13.38 26.00
C ALA A 175 -1.34 13.72 26.96
N LYS A 176 -1.68 14.00 28.22
CA LYS A 176 -0.68 14.27 29.26
C LYS A 176 0.12 13.01 29.61
N GLU A 177 -0.57 11.88 29.62
CA GLU A 177 -0.04 10.54 29.84
C GLU A 177 -0.68 9.61 28.82
N PHE A 178 0.08 8.64 28.31
CA PHE A 178 -0.47 7.67 27.35
C PHE A 178 -1.41 6.71 28.08
N SER A 179 -2.54 6.43 27.43
CA SER A 179 -3.44 5.32 27.75
C SER A 179 -4.02 4.79 26.43
N PRO A 180 -4.23 3.49 26.27
CA PRO A 180 -4.95 2.94 25.09
C PRO A 180 -6.34 3.56 24.88
N ASP A 181 -6.97 4.04 25.94
CA ASP A 181 -8.31 4.64 25.91
C ASP A 181 -8.37 5.98 25.16
N ILE A 182 -7.23 6.64 24.92
CA ILE A 182 -7.19 7.85 24.07
C ILE A 182 -7.54 7.56 22.61
N GLY A 183 -7.60 6.27 22.22
CA GLY A 183 -7.97 5.86 20.88
C GLY A 183 -6.99 6.29 19.79
N ALA A 184 -5.71 6.52 20.15
CA ALA A 184 -4.69 6.89 19.18
C ALA A 184 -4.54 5.82 18.09
N LYS A 185 -4.35 6.27 16.84
CA LYS A 185 -4.15 5.40 15.69
C LYS A 185 -2.91 5.81 14.91
N ARG A 186 -2.27 4.84 14.28
CA ARG A 186 -1.19 5.06 13.31
C ARG A 186 -1.65 4.71 11.91
N VAL A 187 -1.04 5.34 10.92
CA VAL A 187 -1.19 4.98 9.52
C VAL A 187 -0.55 3.60 9.30
N GLY A 188 -1.31 2.68 8.73
CA GLY A 188 -0.80 1.40 8.23
C GLY A 188 -0.24 1.54 6.82
N GLY A 189 0.43 0.51 6.34
CA GLY A 189 1.07 0.48 5.01
C GLY A 189 0.13 0.15 3.86
N ILE A 190 -1.19 0.32 4.00
CA ILE A 190 -2.19 0.00 2.98
C ILE A 190 -3.02 1.24 2.67
N PHE A 191 -3.13 1.58 1.37
CA PHE A 191 -3.87 2.74 0.87
C PHE A 191 -4.72 2.33 -0.33
N GLY A 192 -5.96 2.79 -0.37
CA GLY A 192 -6.86 2.61 -1.52
C GLY A 192 -7.14 3.94 -2.21
N PHE A 193 -7.32 3.91 -3.53
CA PHE A 193 -7.67 5.09 -4.32
C PHE A 193 -8.61 4.70 -5.45
N ARG A 194 -9.62 5.55 -5.76
CA ARG A 194 -10.18 5.55 -7.10
C ARG A 194 -9.12 6.06 -8.06
N TRP A 195 -9.08 5.50 -9.26
CA TRP A 195 -8.02 5.80 -10.23
C TRP A 195 -7.87 7.30 -10.52
N HIS A 196 -8.96 8.01 -10.70
CA HIS A 196 -8.90 9.45 -10.95
C HIS A 196 -8.29 10.25 -9.78
N MET A 197 -8.51 9.81 -8.54
CA MET A 197 -7.91 10.43 -7.35
C MET A 197 -6.42 10.14 -7.27
N LEU A 198 -6.01 8.92 -7.58
CA LEU A 198 -4.59 8.58 -7.60
C LEU A 198 -3.84 9.40 -8.66
N LYS A 199 -4.40 9.54 -9.87
CA LYS A 199 -3.83 10.41 -10.92
C LYS A 199 -3.72 11.87 -10.50
N TRP A 200 -4.78 12.41 -9.91
CA TRP A 200 -4.75 13.78 -9.39
C TRP A 200 -3.67 13.96 -8.32
N PHE A 201 -3.57 13.01 -7.39
CA PHE A 201 -2.59 13.05 -6.29
C PHE A 201 -1.14 12.95 -6.77
N THR A 202 -0.89 12.15 -7.80
CA THR A 202 0.47 11.95 -8.37
C THR A 202 0.83 12.99 -9.43
N GLY A 203 -0.15 13.72 -9.95
CA GLY A 203 0.05 14.71 -11.02
C GLY A 203 0.22 14.09 -12.40
N LEU A 204 -0.29 12.87 -12.61
CA LEU A 204 -0.28 12.15 -13.88
C LEU A 204 -1.46 12.59 -14.78
#